data_10def78c395b0552848595ec995f6d84
#
_entry.id   10def78c395b0552848595ec995f6d84
#
_cell.length_a   1.000
_cell.length_b   1.000
_cell.length_c   1.000
_cell.angle_alpha   90.00
_cell.angle_beta   90.00
_cell.angle_gamma   90.00
#
_symmetry.space_group_name_H-M   'P 1'
#
loop_
_entity.id
_entity.type
_entity.pdbx_description
1 polymer ?
#
loop_
_entity_poly.entity_id
_entity_poly.type
_entity_poly.pdbx_seq_one_letter_code
_entity_poly.pdbx_strand_id
1 'polypeptide(L)'
;MAINYATKYATKIAEAFTKPSITADDCGNEYTWLDPNSRTIKIGSVNTVPETEYTRSGDARFGTTYDISDTLQEMTCEKAPAFSFTIDALDETDRAIEVSASRALRRQLEQVTTPNMDKHRIKKWVMGANIQLKEATAPTKSTIAGLIIDLNALMTDALVPLENRTLYISTQYYKLLKQDPAWLGTEALAKETLTKGVVGQFDGCRVKHIPSRYMPTGVYFFIKYKGSTVDPVKLKQYDILKKVKGYSGPVVQGVTYYDSFVLGSKGDGVAVCGNGAILAAPVMTISSHAVTITSVTGVVFKYTTDGTNPRYSDTAQTYTAAVTLTSGQTMRAIGTKDGCVGIEASKDYE
;
A
#
# COMPACT_ATOMS: atom_id res chain seq x y z
N MET A 1 46.79 42.78 0.07
CA MET A 1 47.14 41.33 0.05
C MET A 1 45.99 40.58 0.73
N ALA A 2 45.23 39.84 -0.02
CA ALA A 2 44.20 38.96 0.57
C ALA A 2 44.92 37.75 1.15
N ILE A 3 44.75 37.50 2.44
CA ILE A 3 45.29 36.32 3.12
C ILE A 3 44.42 35.15 2.71
N ASN A 4 44.97 34.25 1.89
CA ASN A 4 44.30 33.05 1.45
C ASN A 4 44.42 32.02 2.57
N TYR A 5 43.37 31.87 3.39
CA TYR A 5 43.31 30.84 4.40
C TYR A 5 43.13 29.46 3.70
N ALA A 6 44.11 28.61 3.81
CA ALA A 6 44.00 27.22 3.33
C ALA A 6 42.88 26.52 4.12
N THR A 7 41.74 26.32 3.50
CA THR A 7 40.65 25.57 4.05
C THR A 7 41.00 24.08 4.10
N LYS A 8 41.23 23.54 5.30
CA LYS A 8 41.40 22.10 5.48
C LYS A 8 40.01 21.45 5.36
N TYR A 9 39.82 20.68 4.30
CA TYR A 9 38.63 19.83 4.16
C TYR A 9 38.74 18.62 5.10
N ALA A 10 37.62 18.26 5.73
CA ALA A 10 37.55 17.04 6.52
C ALA A 10 37.70 15.82 5.59
N THR A 11 38.54 14.86 5.97
CA THR A 11 38.76 13.62 5.21
C THR A 11 37.54 12.70 5.21
N LYS A 12 36.55 12.94 6.07
CA LYS A 12 35.30 12.19 6.12
C LYS A 12 34.16 13.01 5.55
N ILE A 13 33.45 12.46 4.57
CA ILE A 13 32.21 13.02 4.03
C ILE A 13 31.14 12.85 5.08
N ALA A 14 30.43 13.94 5.45
CA ALA A 14 29.25 13.85 6.27
C ALA A 14 28.14 13.18 5.48
N GLU A 15 27.78 11.97 5.87
CA GLU A 15 26.68 11.22 5.26
C GLU A 15 25.36 11.59 5.93
N ALA A 16 24.31 11.76 5.15
CA ALA A 16 22.97 11.95 5.70
C ALA A 16 22.47 10.65 6.36
N PHE A 17 21.67 10.80 7.40
CA PHE A 17 21.07 9.64 8.06
C PHE A 17 20.22 8.81 7.09
N THR A 18 20.46 7.49 7.05
CA THR A 18 19.70 6.54 6.26
C THR A 18 18.84 5.68 7.18
N LYS A 19 17.62 5.40 6.74
CA LYS A 19 16.76 4.42 7.41
C LYS A 19 16.62 3.20 6.50
N PRO A 20 16.71 1.98 7.06
CA PRO A 20 16.29 0.80 6.32
C PRO A 20 14.82 0.90 5.97
N SER A 21 14.37 0.12 4.97
CA SER A 21 12.96 0.07 4.57
C SER A 21 12.07 -0.27 5.78
N ILE A 22 11.03 0.53 6.00
CA ILE A 22 10.08 0.34 7.12
C ILE A 22 9.01 -0.70 6.73
N THR A 23 8.72 -0.81 5.43
CA THR A 23 7.64 -1.66 4.91
C THR A 23 8.09 -3.07 4.57
N ALA A 24 9.40 -3.32 4.42
CA ALA A 24 9.93 -4.59 3.89
C ALA A 24 9.47 -5.84 4.66
N ASP A 25 9.38 -5.76 6.00
CA ASP A 25 8.99 -6.90 6.85
C ASP A 25 7.51 -7.27 6.72
N ASP A 26 6.67 -6.32 6.30
CA ASP A 26 5.22 -6.48 6.19
C ASP A 26 4.75 -6.62 4.74
N CYS A 27 5.68 -6.71 3.77
CA CYS A 27 5.36 -7.02 2.39
C CYS A 27 4.87 -8.45 2.24
N GLY A 28 3.82 -8.65 1.46
CA GLY A 28 3.36 -9.97 1.05
C GLY A 28 4.24 -10.51 -0.07
N ASN A 29 4.95 -11.60 0.19
CA ASN A 29 5.83 -12.27 -0.77
C ASN A 29 5.31 -13.67 -1.16
N GLU A 30 4.05 -13.96 -0.83
CA GLU A 30 3.46 -15.30 -1.04
C GLU A 30 3.24 -15.62 -2.52
N TYR A 31 3.12 -14.59 -3.36
CA TYR A 31 2.87 -14.74 -4.79
C TYR A 31 4.08 -14.32 -5.60
N THR A 32 4.62 -15.24 -6.37
CA THR A 32 5.74 -15.02 -7.29
C THR A 32 5.25 -14.88 -8.73
N TRP A 33 6.05 -14.24 -9.58
CA TRP A 33 5.77 -14.16 -11.00
C TRP A 33 5.77 -15.56 -11.63
N LEU A 34 4.67 -15.93 -12.25
CA LEU A 34 4.58 -17.18 -13.04
C LEU A 34 5.39 -17.09 -14.35
N ASP A 35 5.44 -15.88 -14.94
CA ASP A 35 6.22 -15.61 -16.15
C ASP A 35 7.13 -14.39 -15.93
N PRO A 36 8.46 -14.56 -16.00
CA PRO A 36 9.40 -13.44 -15.87
C PRO A 36 9.20 -12.32 -16.90
N ASN A 37 8.62 -12.62 -18.05
CA ASN A 37 8.39 -11.66 -19.13
C ASN A 37 7.04 -10.92 -19.04
N SER A 38 6.13 -11.40 -18.20
CA SER A 38 4.83 -10.76 -18.03
C SER A 38 4.93 -9.52 -17.13
N ARG A 39 4.18 -8.47 -17.44
CA ARG A 39 3.97 -7.31 -16.57
C ARG A 39 2.84 -7.52 -15.58
N THR A 40 2.02 -8.54 -15.80
CA THR A 40 0.79 -8.80 -15.07
C THR A 40 0.97 -10.01 -14.16
N ILE A 41 0.49 -9.89 -12.93
CA ILE A 41 0.34 -11.00 -11.99
C ILE A 41 -1.13 -11.36 -11.99
N LYS A 42 -1.44 -12.63 -12.22
CA LYS A 42 -2.81 -13.16 -12.14
C LYS A 42 -2.92 -14.01 -10.88
N ILE A 43 -3.88 -13.69 -10.04
CA ILE A 43 -4.15 -14.44 -8.80
C ILE A 43 -5.58 -14.90 -8.85
N GLY A 44 -5.75 -16.25 -8.83
CA GLY A 44 -7.05 -16.88 -8.74
C GLY A 44 -7.54 -16.96 -7.31
N SER A 45 -8.82 -16.72 -7.09
CA SER A 45 -9.54 -16.96 -5.85
C SER A 45 -10.74 -17.85 -6.15
N VAL A 46 -10.91 -18.91 -5.38
CA VAL A 46 -12.05 -19.83 -5.50
C VAL A 46 -13.18 -19.31 -4.62
N ASN A 47 -14.36 -19.17 -5.18
CA ASN A 47 -15.54 -18.78 -4.43
C ASN A 47 -16.04 -19.93 -3.56
N THR A 48 -16.56 -19.60 -2.38
CA THR A 48 -17.22 -20.57 -1.49
C THR A 48 -18.69 -20.63 -1.80
N VAL A 49 -19.31 -21.77 -1.51
CA VAL A 49 -20.76 -21.97 -1.61
C VAL A 49 -21.40 -21.91 -0.23
N PRO A 50 -22.66 -21.45 -0.09
CA PRO A 50 -23.35 -21.45 1.18
C PRO A 50 -23.61 -22.86 1.68
N GLU A 51 -23.53 -23.05 2.99
CA GLU A 51 -23.92 -24.31 3.62
C GLU A 51 -25.43 -24.40 3.72
N THR A 52 -25.97 -25.60 3.48
CA THR A 52 -27.39 -25.92 3.65
C THR A 52 -27.56 -27.02 4.69
N GLU A 53 -28.65 -27.01 5.43
CA GLU A 53 -28.93 -28.08 6.38
C GLU A 53 -29.18 -29.40 5.67
N TYR A 54 -28.55 -30.46 6.17
CA TYR A 54 -28.74 -31.82 5.64
C TYR A 54 -30.13 -32.36 5.96
N THR A 55 -30.90 -32.75 4.94
CA THR A 55 -32.20 -33.40 5.09
C THR A 55 -32.03 -34.91 5.04
N ARG A 56 -32.63 -35.62 6.01
CA ARG A 56 -32.51 -37.12 6.11
C ARG A 56 -33.38 -37.87 5.12
N SER A 57 -34.31 -37.20 4.43
CA SER A 57 -35.26 -37.81 3.48
C SER A 57 -35.32 -36.99 2.19
N GLY A 58 -35.57 -37.65 1.05
CA GLY A 58 -35.64 -37.04 -0.27
C GLY A 58 -34.36 -37.19 -1.09
N ASP A 59 -34.42 -36.75 -2.35
CA ASP A 59 -33.31 -36.94 -3.32
C ASP A 59 -32.23 -35.82 -3.21
N ALA A 60 -32.57 -34.63 -2.72
CA ALA A 60 -31.64 -33.52 -2.55
C ALA A 60 -31.18 -33.38 -1.10
N ARG A 61 -30.61 -34.39 -0.50
CA ARG A 61 -30.22 -34.46 0.92
C ARG A 61 -29.18 -33.40 1.32
N PHE A 62 -28.33 -33.00 0.40
CA PHE A 62 -27.28 -31.98 0.57
C PHE A 62 -27.71 -30.59 0.09
N GLY A 63 -29.00 -30.38 -0.22
CA GLY A 63 -29.50 -29.13 -0.79
C GLY A 63 -29.16 -28.97 -2.26
N THR A 64 -29.17 -27.74 -2.74
CA THR A 64 -28.88 -27.42 -4.14
C THR A 64 -27.37 -27.57 -4.41
N THR A 65 -27.01 -28.24 -5.50
CA THR A 65 -25.61 -28.31 -5.94
C THR A 65 -25.26 -27.06 -6.71
N TYR A 66 -24.18 -26.37 -6.30
CA TYR A 66 -23.65 -25.19 -6.96
C TYR A 66 -22.35 -25.56 -7.67
N ASP A 67 -22.13 -24.95 -8.83
CA ASP A 67 -20.84 -25.02 -9.50
C ASP A 67 -19.86 -24.05 -8.82
N ILE A 68 -18.66 -24.54 -8.51
CA ILE A 68 -17.61 -23.69 -7.96
C ILE A 68 -17.06 -22.82 -9.09
N SER A 69 -17.14 -21.51 -8.90
CA SER A 69 -16.54 -20.52 -9.80
C SER A 69 -15.23 -20.00 -9.20
N ASP A 70 -14.30 -19.63 -10.05
CA ASP A 70 -13.07 -18.93 -9.70
C ASP A 70 -13.15 -17.47 -10.13
N THR A 71 -12.54 -16.60 -9.32
CA THR A 71 -12.39 -15.19 -9.65
C THR A 71 -10.92 -14.91 -9.90
N LEU A 72 -10.59 -14.37 -11.06
CA LEU A 72 -9.23 -14.03 -11.44
C LEU A 72 -9.00 -12.54 -11.22
N GLN A 73 -8.03 -12.19 -10.37
CA GLN A 73 -7.58 -10.83 -10.18
C GLN A 73 -6.30 -10.60 -10.97
N GLU A 74 -6.34 -9.68 -11.92
CA GLU A 74 -5.18 -9.27 -12.71
C GLU A 74 -4.59 -7.97 -12.14
N MET A 75 -3.26 -7.95 -11.94
CA MET A 75 -2.53 -6.82 -11.39
C MET A 75 -1.33 -6.51 -12.26
N THR A 76 -1.30 -5.34 -12.87
CA THR A 76 -0.22 -4.90 -13.75
C THR A 76 0.73 -3.97 -13.01
N CYS A 77 2.02 -4.29 -13.00
CA CYS A 77 3.05 -3.39 -12.48
C CYS A 77 3.28 -2.24 -13.46
N GLU A 78 3.31 -1.01 -12.93
CA GLU A 78 3.50 0.21 -13.71
C GLU A 78 4.72 1.02 -13.28
N LYS A 79 5.22 0.82 -12.05
CA LYS A 79 6.25 1.67 -11.47
C LYS A 79 7.66 1.20 -11.81
N ALA A 80 8.34 1.94 -12.70
CA ALA A 80 9.70 1.65 -13.13
C ALA A 80 10.62 2.89 -13.01
N PRO A 81 10.90 3.39 -11.79
CA PRO A 81 11.80 4.51 -11.63
C PRO A 81 13.22 4.14 -12.02
N ALA A 82 13.86 5.02 -12.78
CA ALA A 82 15.26 4.91 -13.16
C ALA A 82 16.03 6.14 -12.72
N PHE A 83 17.33 5.99 -12.56
CA PHE A 83 18.26 7.09 -12.34
C PHE A 83 19.54 6.88 -13.13
N SER A 84 20.20 7.96 -13.49
CA SER A 84 21.51 7.98 -14.11
C SER A 84 22.27 9.20 -13.62
N PHE A 85 23.52 9.01 -13.24
CA PHE A 85 24.43 10.10 -12.92
C PHE A 85 25.87 9.71 -13.29
N THR A 86 26.71 10.73 -13.54
CA THR A 86 28.12 10.54 -13.84
C THR A 86 28.98 11.24 -12.79
N ILE A 87 30.19 10.74 -12.62
CA ILE A 87 31.25 11.38 -11.84
C ILE A 87 32.34 11.72 -12.84
N ASP A 88 32.62 13.02 -13.05
CA ASP A 88 33.63 13.43 -14.00
C ASP A 88 35.04 13.08 -13.47
N ALA A 89 35.89 12.55 -14.34
CA ALA A 89 37.25 12.12 -13.97
C ALA A 89 38.16 13.29 -13.60
N LEU A 90 37.98 14.49 -14.20
CA LEU A 90 38.69 15.69 -13.82
C LEU A 90 38.27 16.17 -12.43
N ASP A 91 36.97 16.20 -12.17
CA ASP A 91 36.41 16.54 -10.85
C ASP A 91 36.88 15.55 -9.75
N GLU A 92 37.06 14.27 -10.08
CA GLU A 92 37.59 13.25 -9.14
C GLU A 92 39.04 13.52 -8.77
N THR A 93 39.83 14.01 -9.74
CA THR A 93 41.25 14.36 -9.54
C THR A 93 41.40 15.68 -8.76
N ASP A 94 40.56 16.66 -9.02
CA ASP A 94 40.64 17.99 -8.42
C ASP A 94 39.95 18.10 -7.03
N ARG A 95 39.14 17.12 -6.70
CA ARG A 95 38.46 17.05 -5.38
C ARG A 95 39.38 16.37 -4.36
N ALA A 96 39.65 17.04 -3.25
CA ALA A 96 40.31 16.44 -2.09
C ALA A 96 39.50 15.30 -1.41
N ILE A 97 38.31 15.00 -1.93
CA ILE A 97 37.37 14.01 -1.39
C ILE A 97 37.10 12.96 -2.47
N GLU A 98 37.58 11.76 -2.26
CA GLU A 98 37.36 10.61 -3.13
C GLU A 98 35.90 10.14 -3.04
N VAL A 99 35.11 10.40 -4.07
CA VAL A 99 33.74 9.91 -4.19
C VAL A 99 33.73 8.70 -5.10
N SER A 100 33.78 7.50 -4.54
CA SER A 100 33.67 6.29 -5.34
C SER A 100 32.25 6.11 -5.90
N ALA A 101 32.14 5.67 -7.15
CA ALA A 101 30.84 5.38 -7.81
C ALA A 101 29.98 4.41 -7.01
N SER A 102 30.60 3.41 -6.36
CA SER A 102 29.91 2.45 -5.48
C SER A 102 29.28 3.11 -4.25
N ARG A 103 29.99 4.06 -3.61
CA ARG A 103 29.46 4.81 -2.46
C ARG A 103 28.32 5.72 -2.87
N ALA A 104 28.45 6.40 -4.02
CA ALA A 104 27.40 7.24 -4.57
C ALA A 104 26.14 6.43 -4.92
N LEU A 105 26.29 5.26 -5.54
CA LEU A 105 25.20 4.33 -5.81
C LEU A 105 24.52 3.88 -4.53
N ARG A 106 25.27 3.45 -3.53
CA ARG A 106 24.69 3.05 -2.22
C ARG A 106 23.87 4.16 -1.59
N ARG A 107 24.38 5.39 -1.58
CA ARG A 107 23.63 6.56 -1.08
C ARG A 107 22.36 6.81 -1.87
N GLN A 108 22.40 6.72 -3.19
CA GLN A 108 21.20 6.87 -4.04
C GLN A 108 20.14 5.83 -3.69
N LEU A 109 20.52 4.58 -3.50
CA LEU A 109 19.61 3.50 -3.13
C LEU A 109 19.01 3.71 -1.74
N GLU A 110 19.83 4.04 -0.74
CA GLU A 110 19.40 4.17 0.66
C GLU A 110 18.61 5.46 0.92
N GLN A 111 18.99 6.57 0.27
CA GLN A 111 18.41 7.89 0.57
C GLN A 111 17.24 8.26 -0.33
N VAL A 112 17.15 7.70 -1.54
CA VAL A 112 16.13 8.07 -2.53
C VAL A 112 15.26 6.88 -2.91
N THR A 113 15.86 5.78 -3.39
CA THR A 113 15.09 4.66 -3.94
C THR A 113 14.27 3.95 -2.87
N THR A 114 14.87 3.58 -1.76
CA THR A 114 14.18 2.89 -0.65
C THR A 114 13.06 3.73 -0.04
N PRO A 115 13.26 5.01 0.32
CA PRO A 115 12.17 5.86 0.81
C PRO A 115 11.03 6.06 -0.18
N ASN A 116 11.34 6.17 -1.47
CA ASN A 116 10.30 6.32 -2.49
C ASN A 116 9.49 5.03 -2.68
N MET A 117 10.14 3.86 -2.57
CA MET A 117 9.46 2.57 -2.58
C MET A 117 8.51 2.42 -1.38
N ASP A 118 8.97 2.77 -0.17
CA ASP A 118 8.15 2.74 1.04
C ASP A 118 6.92 3.66 0.92
N LYS A 119 7.10 4.89 0.43
CA LYS A 119 5.99 5.82 0.19
C LYS A 119 4.97 5.26 -0.80
N HIS A 120 5.45 4.66 -1.89
CA HIS A 120 4.58 4.08 -2.90
C HIS A 120 3.75 2.92 -2.33
N ARG A 121 4.39 2.01 -1.57
CA ARG A 121 3.72 0.90 -0.90
C ARG A 121 2.64 1.38 0.06
N ILE A 122 3.01 2.29 0.98
CA ILE A 122 2.06 2.86 1.95
C ILE A 122 0.87 3.51 1.23
N LYS A 123 1.14 4.28 0.16
CA LYS A 123 0.09 4.90 -0.65
C LYS A 123 -0.86 3.85 -1.25
N LYS A 124 -0.33 2.80 -1.85
CA LYS A 124 -1.12 1.72 -2.46
C LYS A 124 -1.90 0.91 -1.42
N TRP A 125 -1.31 0.61 -0.26
CA TRP A 125 -1.99 -0.09 0.84
C TRP A 125 -3.19 0.71 1.36
N VAL A 126 -2.98 1.98 1.67
CA VAL A 126 -4.04 2.88 2.16
C VAL A 126 -5.15 3.02 1.14
N MET A 127 -4.82 3.16 -0.15
CA MET A 127 -5.81 3.28 -1.22
C MET A 127 -6.56 1.97 -1.50
N GLY A 128 -5.93 0.85 -1.19
CA GLY A 128 -6.53 -0.47 -1.33
C GLY A 128 -7.36 -0.93 -0.12
N ALA A 129 -7.45 -0.12 0.94
CA ALA A 129 -8.16 -0.48 2.15
C ALA A 129 -9.68 -0.56 1.93
N ASN A 130 -10.30 -1.66 2.36
CA ASN A 130 -11.76 -1.80 2.35
C ASN A 130 -12.39 -1.20 3.62
N ILE A 131 -11.70 -1.34 4.77
CA ILE A 131 -12.21 -0.81 6.04
C ILE A 131 -11.73 0.63 6.23
N GLN A 132 -12.66 1.54 6.46
CA GLN A 132 -12.36 2.95 6.71
C GLN A 132 -13.15 3.48 7.91
N LEU A 133 -12.41 4.04 8.86
CA LEU A 133 -12.98 4.82 9.97
C LEU A 133 -12.80 6.30 9.64
N LYS A 134 -13.93 7.01 9.46
CA LYS A 134 -13.92 8.44 9.14
C LYS A 134 -14.01 9.25 10.41
N GLU A 135 -13.00 10.06 10.66
CA GLU A 135 -12.96 11.03 11.75
C GLU A 135 -12.70 12.42 11.20
N ALA A 136 -13.74 13.27 11.18
CA ALA A 136 -13.63 14.65 10.67
C ALA A 136 -12.64 15.50 11.49
N THR A 137 -12.58 15.21 12.79
CA THR A 137 -11.66 15.90 13.72
C THR A 137 -10.40 15.09 13.92
N ALA A 138 -9.24 15.75 13.82
CA ALA A 138 -7.97 15.09 14.05
C ALA A 138 -7.90 14.47 15.47
N PRO A 139 -7.37 13.24 15.61
CA PRO A 139 -7.22 12.58 16.89
C PRO A 139 -6.46 13.43 17.91
N THR A 140 -6.91 13.40 19.14
CA THR A 140 -6.28 14.04 20.31
C THR A 140 -5.62 12.99 21.20
N LYS A 141 -4.89 13.42 22.23
CA LYS A 141 -4.27 12.53 23.22
C LYS A 141 -5.26 11.64 23.99
N SER A 142 -6.54 12.03 24.06
CA SER A 142 -7.58 11.29 24.79
C SER A 142 -8.47 10.43 23.88
N THR A 143 -8.38 10.59 22.56
CA THR A 143 -9.25 9.87 21.62
C THR A 143 -8.48 8.87 20.76
N ILE A 144 -7.17 9.03 20.63
CA ILE A 144 -6.36 8.26 19.68
C ILE A 144 -6.34 6.76 20.00
N ALA A 145 -6.23 6.39 21.27
CA ALA A 145 -6.24 4.98 21.67
C ALA A 145 -7.60 4.33 21.38
N GLY A 146 -8.71 5.02 21.70
CA GLY A 146 -10.07 4.55 21.39
C GLY A 146 -10.24 4.30 19.89
N LEU A 147 -9.86 5.25 19.03
CA LEU A 147 -9.95 5.12 17.58
C LEU A 147 -9.11 3.96 17.01
N ILE A 148 -7.97 3.64 17.61
CA ILE A 148 -7.15 2.49 17.19
C ILE A 148 -7.86 1.19 17.58
N ILE A 149 -8.43 1.10 18.79
CA ILE A 149 -9.20 -0.05 19.24
C ILE A 149 -10.44 -0.26 18.36
N ASP A 150 -11.19 0.81 18.06
CA ASP A 150 -12.36 0.75 17.18
C ASP A 150 -11.98 0.26 15.77
N LEU A 151 -10.88 0.76 15.21
CA LEU A 151 -10.40 0.32 13.90
C LEU A 151 -9.98 -1.17 13.92
N ASN A 152 -9.34 -1.62 15.01
CA ASN A 152 -8.94 -3.01 15.18
C ASN A 152 -10.14 -3.94 15.39
N ALA A 153 -11.19 -3.46 16.08
CA ALA A 153 -12.46 -4.17 16.25
C ALA A 153 -13.16 -4.39 14.90
N LEU A 154 -13.24 -3.37 14.04
CA LEU A 154 -13.80 -3.51 12.68
C LEU A 154 -13.08 -4.59 11.85
N MET A 155 -11.75 -4.70 11.97
CA MET A 155 -11.00 -5.79 11.33
C MET A 155 -11.31 -7.16 11.92
N THR A 156 -11.61 -7.23 13.21
CA THR A 156 -11.99 -8.48 13.89
C THR A 156 -13.38 -8.92 13.47
N ASP A 157 -14.32 -7.99 13.36
CA ASP A 157 -15.68 -8.25 12.85
C ASP A 157 -15.65 -8.71 11.38
N ALA A 158 -14.68 -8.25 10.60
CA ALA A 158 -14.42 -8.71 9.24
C ALA A 158 -13.63 -10.04 9.18
N LEU A 159 -13.48 -10.76 10.29
CA LEU A 159 -12.82 -12.06 10.42
C LEU A 159 -11.33 -12.05 9.99
N VAL A 160 -10.67 -10.90 10.05
CA VAL A 160 -9.22 -10.83 9.80
C VAL A 160 -8.47 -11.43 10.99
N PRO A 161 -7.45 -12.30 10.79
CA PRO A 161 -6.69 -12.87 11.88
C PRO A 161 -6.04 -11.81 12.77
N LEU A 162 -6.03 -12.03 14.09
CA LEU A 162 -5.42 -11.11 15.06
C LEU A 162 -3.90 -11.08 14.97
N GLU A 163 -3.30 -12.19 14.57
CA GLU A 163 -1.86 -12.31 14.41
C GLU A 163 -1.35 -11.50 13.23
N ASN A 164 -0.10 -11.04 13.29
CA ASN A 164 0.57 -10.32 12.19
C ASN A 164 -0.13 -9.02 11.72
N ARG A 165 -0.92 -8.39 12.58
CA ARG A 165 -1.41 -7.04 12.38
C ARG A 165 -0.33 -6.03 12.74
N THR A 166 -0.13 -5.03 11.90
CA THR A 166 0.83 -3.94 12.12
C THR A 166 0.11 -2.60 12.03
N LEU A 167 0.18 -1.82 13.10
CA LEU A 167 -0.29 -0.44 13.15
C LEU A 167 0.81 0.49 12.61
N TYR A 168 0.51 1.21 11.55
CA TYR A 168 1.35 2.27 11.00
C TYR A 168 0.84 3.63 11.44
N ILE A 169 1.63 4.32 12.24
CA ILE A 169 1.27 5.61 12.80
C ILE A 169 2.31 6.68 12.45
N SER A 170 1.86 7.87 12.06
CA SER A 170 2.78 8.95 11.76
C SER A 170 3.39 9.56 13.03
N THR A 171 4.55 10.20 12.89
CA THR A 171 5.27 10.84 14.01
C THR A 171 4.39 11.75 14.85
N GLN A 172 3.51 12.52 14.20
CA GLN A 172 2.61 13.47 14.86
C GLN A 172 1.63 12.74 15.80
N TYR A 173 0.96 11.71 15.31
CA TYR A 173 -0.04 10.96 16.09
C TYR A 173 0.59 9.96 17.05
N TYR A 174 1.77 9.44 16.73
CA TYR A 174 2.52 8.63 17.67
C TYR A 174 2.88 9.39 18.96
N LYS A 175 3.23 10.69 18.86
CA LYS A 175 3.43 11.54 20.03
C LYS A 175 2.18 11.61 20.92
N LEU A 176 0.98 11.73 20.30
CA LEU A 176 -0.28 11.78 21.04
C LEU A 176 -0.59 10.43 21.71
N LEU A 177 -0.35 9.32 21.01
CA LEU A 177 -0.53 7.98 21.57
C LEU A 177 0.34 7.75 22.80
N LYS A 178 1.59 8.21 22.79
CA LYS A 178 2.48 8.14 23.97
C LYS A 178 2.01 8.96 25.18
N GLN A 179 1.15 9.95 24.94
CA GLN A 179 0.58 10.78 26.01
C GLN A 179 -0.77 10.24 26.50
N ASP A 180 -1.30 9.21 25.87
CA ASP A 180 -2.57 8.58 26.25
C ASP A 180 -2.35 7.69 27.49
N PRO A 181 -3.16 7.85 28.55
CA PRO A 181 -3.10 6.99 29.73
C PRO A 181 -3.29 5.50 29.45
N ALA A 182 -4.08 5.16 28.44
CA ALA A 182 -4.32 3.77 28.02
C ALA A 182 -3.05 3.10 27.48
N TRP A 183 -2.22 3.85 26.76
CA TRP A 183 -0.92 3.36 26.29
C TRP A 183 0.08 3.18 27.44
N LEU A 184 0.17 4.15 28.34
CA LEU A 184 1.12 4.13 29.46
C LEU A 184 0.93 2.92 30.39
N GLY A 185 -0.31 2.45 30.54
CA GLY A 185 -0.61 1.23 31.29
C GLY A 185 -0.08 -0.06 30.64
N THR A 186 0.04 -0.07 29.31
CA THR A 186 0.45 -1.24 28.52
C THR A 186 1.98 -1.31 28.32
N GLU A 187 2.66 -0.17 28.28
CA GLU A 187 4.12 -0.09 28.10
C GLU A 187 4.91 -0.71 29.28
N ALA A 188 4.33 -0.77 30.46
CA ALA A 188 4.95 -1.40 31.64
C ALA A 188 5.21 -2.92 31.46
N LEU A 189 4.47 -3.57 30.54
CA LEU A 189 4.60 -4.98 30.20
C LEU A 189 5.50 -5.25 28.97
N ALA A 190 5.85 -4.23 28.18
CA ALA A 190 6.51 -4.38 26.87
C ALA A 190 8.00 -4.02 26.87
N LYS A 191 8.74 -4.28 27.94
CA LYS A 191 10.18 -3.96 28.04
C LYS A 191 11.11 -4.71 27.07
N GLU A 192 10.63 -5.65 26.27
CA GLU A 192 11.51 -6.56 25.52
C GLU A 192 11.62 -6.34 23.99
N THR A 193 10.91 -5.41 23.36
CA THR A 193 10.84 -5.40 21.88
C THR A 193 11.25 -4.09 21.21
N LEU A 194 12.34 -3.48 21.63
CA LEU A 194 12.91 -2.27 20.99
C LEU A 194 13.85 -2.59 19.82
N THR A 195 13.57 -3.62 19.04
CA THR A 195 14.43 -4.00 17.91
C THR A 195 13.78 -3.64 16.56
N LYS A 196 14.49 -2.91 15.71
CA LYS A 196 14.15 -2.64 14.29
C LYS A 196 12.95 -1.70 14.01
N GLY A 197 12.74 -0.65 14.82
CA GLY A 197 11.72 0.36 14.50
C GLY A 197 10.29 -0.03 14.90
N VAL A 198 10.10 -1.21 15.49
CA VAL A 198 8.88 -1.58 16.22
C VAL A 198 8.98 -0.94 17.60
N VAL A 199 7.99 -0.13 17.96
CA VAL A 199 8.02 0.69 19.18
C VAL A 199 7.24 0.04 20.32
N GLY A 200 6.67 -1.15 20.11
CA GLY A 200 5.85 -1.87 21.07
C GLY A 200 4.67 -2.57 20.42
N GLN A 201 3.80 -3.11 21.22
CA GLN A 201 2.51 -3.65 20.81
C GLN A 201 1.39 -2.85 21.47
N PHE A 202 0.33 -2.60 20.72
CA PHE A 202 -0.89 -1.99 21.23
C PHE A 202 -2.08 -2.77 20.68
N ASP A 203 -2.96 -3.22 21.54
CA ASP A 203 -4.16 -3.99 21.20
C ASP A 203 -3.86 -5.17 20.22
N GLY A 204 -2.80 -5.93 20.53
CA GLY A 204 -2.35 -7.07 19.70
C GLY A 204 -1.62 -6.68 18.40
N CYS A 205 -1.61 -5.41 18.02
CA CYS A 205 -0.95 -4.92 16.81
C CYS A 205 0.49 -4.48 17.11
N ARG A 206 1.43 -4.83 16.21
CA ARG A 206 2.79 -4.27 16.24
C ARG A 206 2.74 -2.81 15.83
N VAL A 207 3.30 -1.90 16.62
CA VAL A 207 3.30 -0.47 16.29
C VAL A 207 4.57 -0.10 15.54
N LYS A 208 4.42 0.41 14.32
CA LYS A 208 5.49 0.98 13.50
C LYS A 208 5.30 2.47 13.33
N HIS A 209 6.28 3.21 13.79
CA HIS A 209 6.34 4.66 13.68
C HIS A 209 6.95 5.07 12.33
N ILE A 210 6.21 5.84 11.53
CA ILE A 210 6.63 6.29 10.21
C ILE A 210 6.73 7.82 10.13
N PRO A 211 7.64 8.38 9.31
CA PRO A 211 7.69 9.81 9.05
C PRO A 211 6.36 10.32 8.47
N SER A 212 5.88 11.47 8.96
CA SER A 212 4.60 12.04 8.50
C SER A 212 4.54 12.26 6.99
N ARG A 213 5.69 12.52 6.34
CA ARG A 213 5.79 12.67 4.89
C ARG A 213 5.54 11.38 4.08
N TYR A 214 5.48 10.21 4.73
CA TYR A 214 5.19 8.92 4.09
C TYR A 214 3.69 8.62 4.11
N MET A 215 2.96 9.23 5.05
CA MET A 215 1.52 9.06 5.16
C MET A 215 0.82 9.88 4.06
N PRO A 216 -0.16 9.30 3.36
CA PRO A 216 -1.03 10.06 2.46
C PRO A 216 -1.79 11.17 3.20
N THR A 217 -2.09 12.26 2.48
CA THR A 217 -2.83 13.39 3.04
C THR A 217 -4.19 12.94 3.56
N GLY A 218 -4.56 13.41 4.76
CA GLY A 218 -5.85 13.08 5.38
C GLY A 218 -5.90 11.76 6.13
N VAL A 219 -4.83 10.98 6.13
CA VAL A 219 -4.72 9.72 6.88
C VAL A 219 -3.99 9.96 8.19
N TYR A 220 -4.57 9.51 9.28
CA TYR A 220 -3.99 9.63 10.61
C TYR A 220 -3.10 8.44 10.93
N PHE A 221 -3.64 7.23 10.79
CA PHE A 221 -2.97 5.94 10.96
C PHE A 221 -3.73 4.86 10.19
N PHE A 222 -3.10 3.70 10.02
CA PHE A 222 -3.76 2.54 9.43
C PHE A 222 -3.22 1.25 10.03
N ILE A 223 -4.03 0.21 10.02
CA ILE A 223 -3.66 -1.15 10.45
C ILE A 223 -3.61 -2.03 9.21
N LYS A 224 -2.59 -2.86 9.12
CA LYS A 224 -2.38 -3.78 8.00
C LYS A 224 -2.12 -5.19 8.50
N TYR A 225 -2.83 -6.16 7.95
CA TYR A 225 -2.51 -7.57 8.06
C TYR A 225 -1.45 -7.96 7.02
N LYS A 226 -0.42 -8.70 7.41
CA LYS A 226 0.72 -9.00 6.53
C LYS A 226 0.35 -9.72 5.25
N GLY A 227 -0.59 -10.68 5.29
CA GLY A 227 -1.02 -11.48 4.15
C GLY A 227 -2.04 -10.80 3.21
N SER A 228 -2.38 -9.51 3.42
CA SER A 228 -3.39 -8.81 2.62
C SER A 228 -2.87 -8.18 1.33
N THR A 229 -1.55 -8.11 1.14
CA THR A 229 -0.95 -7.43 0.01
C THR A 229 0.03 -8.29 -0.75
N VAL A 230 0.26 -7.92 -2.01
CA VAL A 230 1.32 -8.45 -2.88
C VAL A 230 2.19 -7.27 -3.29
N ASP A 231 3.46 -7.34 -2.94
CA ASP A 231 4.42 -6.25 -3.12
C ASP A 231 5.58 -6.70 -4.04
N PRO A 232 5.31 -6.95 -5.34
CA PRO A 232 6.28 -7.51 -6.25
C PRO A 232 7.43 -6.54 -6.52
N VAL A 233 8.64 -7.07 -6.52
CA VAL A 233 9.82 -6.38 -7.03
C VAL A 233 10.40 -7.26 -8.12
N LYS A 234 10.20 -6.86 -9.38
CA LYS A 234 10.56 -7.68 -10.54
C LYS A 234 12.01 -7.51 -10.95
N LEU A 235 12.49 -6.28 -10.99
CA LEU A 235 13.83 -5.97 -11.48
C LEU A 235 14.50 -4.95 -10.56
N LYS A 236 15.75 -5.26 -10.22
CA LYS A 236 16.71 -4.34 -9.61
C LYS A 236 17.99 -4.47 -10.39
N GLN A 237 18.18 -3.59 -11.36
CA GLN A 237 19.39 -3.58 -12.16
C GLN A 237 20.15 -2.30 -11.87
N TYR A 238 21.41 -2.46 -11.47
CA TYR A 238 22.30 -1.35 -11.16
C TYR A 238 23.65 -1.62 -11.80
N ASP A 239 24.07 -0.71 -12.70
CA ASP A 239 25.29 -0.84 -13.46
C ASP A 239 26.21 0.36 -13.24
N ILE A 240 27.51 0.10 -13.15
CA ILE A 240 28.57 1.10 -13.16
C ILE A 240 29.37 0.92 -14.43
N LEU A 241 29.10 1.78 -15.42
CA LEU A 241 29.74 1.76 -16.72
C LEU A 241 31.01 2.59 -16.66
N LYS A 242 32.19 1.97 -16.80
CA LYS A 242 33.50 2.64 -16.68
C LYS A 242 33.81 3.58 -17.85
N LYS A 243 33.32 3.28 -19.06
CA LYS A 243 33.57 4.05 -20.28
C LYS A 243 32.28 4.16 -21.08
N VAL A 244 31.72 5.35 -21.17
CA VAL A 244 30.54 5.68 -21.98
C VAL A 244 30.91 6.79 -22.93
N LYS A 245 30.57 6.66 -24.21
CA LYS A 245 30.83 7.69 -25.23
C LYS A 245 30.23 9.03 -24.82
N GLY A 246 31.06 10.08 -24.77
CA GLY A 246 30.61 11.43 -24.41
C GLY A 246 30.69 11.77 -22.91
N TYR A 247 31.17 10.85 -22.06
CA TYR A 247 31.39 11.12 -20.64
C TYR A 247 32.84 10.86 -20.25
N SER A 248 33.37 11.73 -19.40
CA SER A 248 34.80 11.70 -18.98
C SER A 248 35.05 10.72 -17.81
N GLY A 249 34.02 10.18 -17.18
CA GLY A 249 34.13 9.30 -16.01
C GLY A 249 33.10 8.17 -15.99
N PRO A 250 33.01 7.41 -14.88
CA PRO A 250 32.05 6.34 -14.75
C PRO A 250 30.62 6.87 -14.73
N VAL A 251 29.71 6.20 -15.46
CA VAL A 251 28.27 6.46 -15.44
C VAL A 251 27.61 5.39 -14.58
N VAL A 252 26.89 5.82 -13.58
CA VAL A 252 26.09 4.96 -12.68
C VAL A 252 24.65 5.03 -13.12
N GLN A 253 24.08 3.89 -13.45
CA GLN A 253 22.70 3.75 -13.89
C GLN A 253 21.97 2.72 -13.04
N GLY A 254 20.67 2.95 -12.84
CA GLY A 254 19.85 1.98 -12.15
C GLY A 254 18.40 2.08 -12.53
N VAL A 255 17.75 0.94 -12.58
CA VAL A 255 16.29 0.82 -12.73
C VAL A 255 15.76 -0.16 -11.69
N THR A 256 14.62 0.20 -11.10
CA THR A 256 13.89 -0.67 -10.18
C THR A 256 12.46 -0.78 -10.65
N TYR A 257 12.01 -2.00 -10.96
CA TYR A 257 10.64 -2.26 -11.40
C TYR A 257 9.86 -2.95 -10.28
N TYR A 258 8.90 -2.24 -9.72
CA TYR A 258 8.12 -2.70 -8.58
C TYR A 258 6.71 -2.10 -8.58
N ASP A 259 5.81 -2.73 -7.86
CA ASP A 259 4.52 -2.14 -7.51
C ASP A 259 4.02 -2.71 -6.17
N SER A 260 2.79 -2.39 -5.79
CA SER A 260 2.16 -2.87 -4.57
C SER A 260 0.65 -2.93 -4.78
N PHE A 261 0.05 -4.05 -4.41
CA PHE A 261 -1.37 -4.32 -4.62
C PHE A 261 -2.00 -4.88 -3.36
N VAL A 262 -3.22 -4.49 -3.08
CA VAL A 262 -4.06 -5.14 -2.07
C VAL A 262 -4.89 -6.20 -2.76
N LEU A 263 -4.92 -7.40 -2.21
CA LEU A 263 -5.72 -8.51 -2.74
C LEU A 263 -7.21 -8.21 -2.55
N GLY A 264 -8.02 -8.33 -3.60
CA GLY A 264 -9.45 -8.05 -3.54
C GLY A 264 -10.18 -8.93 -2.53
N SER A 265 -9.81 -10.22 -2.44
CA SER A 265 -10.35 -11.18 -1.47
C SER A 265 -9.89 -10.92 -0.02
N LYS A 266 -8.82 -10.15 0.18
CA LYS A 266 -8.23 -9.83 1.50
C LYS A 266 -8.16 -8.31 1.75
N GLY A 267 -8.99 -7.53 1.06
CA GLY A 267 -9.03 -6.06 1.18
C GLY A 267 -9.35 -5.57 2.58
N ASP A 268 -10.12 -6.35 3.35
CA ASP A 268 -10.44 -6.08 4.76
C ASP A 268 -9.22 -6.21 5.68
N GLY A 269 -8.15 -6.84 5.19
CA GLY A 269 -6.86 -6.90 5.89
C GLY A 269 -6.10 -5.56 5.92
N VAL A 270 -6.67 -4.49 5.35
CA VAL A 270 -6.15 -3.12 5.50
C VAL A 270 -7.28 -2.22 5.96
N ALA A 271 -7.10 -1.60 7.12
CA ALA A 271 -8.04 -0.68 7.74
C ALA A 271 -7.40 0.69 7.96
N VAL A 272 -8.08 1.75 7.61
CA VAL A 272 -7.53 3.12 7.59
C VAL A 272 -8.42 4.06 8.40
N CYS A 273 -7.80 4.89 9.25
CA CYS A 273 -8.45 6.00 9.93
C CYS A 273 -7.98 7.34 9.34
N GLY A 274 -8.92 8.18 8.93
CA GLY A 274 -8.61 9.48 8.32
C GLY A 274 -9.80 10.44 8.28
N ASN A 275 -9.54 11.67 7.82
CA ASN A 275 -10.53 12.76 7.78
C ASN A 275 -11.56 12.66 6.64
N GLY A 276 -11.61 11.52 5.93
CA GLY A 276 -12.50 11.33 4.79
C GLY A 276 -11.91 11.80 3.44
N ALA A 277 -10.63 12.20 3.38
CA ALA A 277 -9.92 12.46 2.12
C ALA A 277 -9.70 11.18 1.29
N ILE A 278 -9.90 10.01 1.89
CA ILE A 278 -9.96 8.72 1.20
C ILE A 278 -11.33 8.62 0.55
N LEU A 279 -11.36 8.27 -0.73
CA LEU A 279 -12.62 8.19 -1.47
C LEU A 279 -13.54 7.12 -0.86
N ALA A 280 -14.75 7.54 -0.53
CA ALA A 280 -15.79 6.61 -0.09
C ALA A 280 -16.23 5.69 -1.23
N ALA A 281 -16.84 4.56 -0.87
CA ALA A 281 -17.49 3.69 -1.83
C ALA A 281 -18.56 4.45 -2.64
N PRO A 282 -18.70 4.19 -3.95
CA PRO A 282 -19.74 4.79 -4.76
C PRO A 282 -21.13 4.46 -4.22
N VAL A 283 -21.98 5.46 -4.11
CA VAL A 283 -23.39 5.23 -3.77
C VAL A 283 -24.13 4.82 -5.05
N MET A 284 -24.58 3.56 -5.09
CA MET A 284 -25.30 2.99 -6.22
C MET A 284 -26.78 2.77 -5.87
N THR A 285 -27.66 3.24 -6.73
CA THR A 285 -29.09 3.00 -6.66
C THR A 285 -29.54 2.25 -7.91
N ILE A 286 -30.45 1.27 -7.72
CA ILE A 286 -31.02 0.50 -8.81
C ILE A 286 -32.50 0.89 -8.97
N SER A 287 -32.92 1.15 -10.18
CA SER A 287 -34.30 1.41 -10.54
C SER A 287 -34.59 0.85 -11.93
N SER A 288 -35.61 0.00 -12.03
CA SER A 288 -36.05 -0.59 -13.31
C SER A 288 -34.89 -1.16 -14.15
N HIS A 289 -34.06 -2.02 -13.56
CA HIS A 289 -32.88 -2.65 -14.19
C HIS A 289 -31.65 -1.71 -14.40
N ALA A 290 -31.81 -0.41 -14.17
CA ALA A 290 -30.74 0.55 -14.38
C ALA A 290 -30.07 0.91 -13.04
N VAL A 291 -28.75 0.76 -12.97
CA VAL A 291 -27.92 1.20 -11.85
C VAL A 291 -27.38 2.59 -12.12
N THR A 292 -27.64 3.50 -11.20
CA THR A 292 -27.09 4.85 -11.21
C THR A 292 -26.07 5.02 -10.08
N ILE A 293 -24.94 5.66 -10.39
CA ILE A 293 -23.93 6.05 -9.42
C ILE A 293 -24.11 7.54 -9.11
N THR A 294 -24.25 7.89 -7.84
CA THR A 294 -24.31 9.29 -7.43
C THR A 294 -22.97 9.97 -7.73
N SER A 295 -23.01 11.01 -8.56
CA SER A 295 -21.81 11.76 -8.94
C SER A 295 -21.20 12.51 -7.75
N VAL A 296 -19.85 12.50 -7.68
CA VAL A 296 -19.09 13.28 -6.70
C VAL A 296 -18.09 14.15 -7.47
N THR A 297 -18.04 15.43 -7.14
CA THR A 297 -17.20 16.40 -7.85
C THR A 297 -15.72 15.99 -7.91
N GLY A 298 -15.19 15.87 -9.11
CA GLY A 298 -13.80 15.52 -9.36
C GLY A 298 -13.47 14.04 -9.18
N VAL A 299 -14.48 13.17 -9.01
CA VAL A 299 -14.30 11.71 -8.96
C VAL A 299 -14.75 11.10 -10.29
N VAL A 300 -13.89 10.28 -10.87
CA VAL A 300 -14.21 9.45 -12.04
C VAL A 300 -14.56 8.06 -11.52
N PHE A 301 -15.73 7.54 -11.90
CA PHE A 301 -16.13 6.19 -11.53
C PHE A 301 -15.79 5.20 -12.64
N LYS A 302 -15.22 4.05 -12.24
CA LYS A 302 -15.04 2.88 -13.10
C LYS A 302 -15.91 1.76 -12.59
N TYR A 303 -16.45 0.95 -13.49
CA TYR A 303 -17.33 -0.16 -13.15
C TYR A 303 -17.10 -1.38 -14.03
N THR A 304 -17.54 -2.53 -13.55
CA THR A 304 -17.68 -3.80 -14.27
C THR A 304 -19.07 -4.36 -14.05
N THR A 305 -19.57 -5.18 -14.97
CA THR A 305 -20.87 -5.85 -14.87
C THR A 305 -20.74 -7.38 -14.83
N ASP A 306 -19.52 -7.88 -14.90
CA ASP A 306 -19.16 -9.29 -14.91
C ASP A 306 -18.74 -9.82 -13.52
N GLY A 307 -18.94 -9.01 -12.45
CA GLY A 307 -18.57 -9.38 -11.10
C GLY A 307 -17.08 -9.28 -10.80
N THR A 308 -16.23 -8.92 -11.78
CA THR A 308 -14.80 -8.69 -11.58
C THR A 308 -14.54 -7.37 -10.84
N ASN A 309 -13.37 -7.25 -10.20
CA ASN A 309 -13.01 -6.02 -9.49
C ASN A 309 -12.59 -4.92 -10.48
N PRO A 310 -13.31 -3.76 -10.55
CA PRO A 310 -13.01 -2.70 -11.53
C PRO A 310 -11.63 -2.05 -11.36
N ARG A 311 -10.95 -2.33 -10.26
CA ARG A 311 -9.60 -1.83 -9.98
C ARG A 311 -8.55 -2.53 -10.82
N TYR A 312 -8.79 -3.79 -11.16
CA TYR A 312 -7.81 -4.68 -11.75
C TYR A 312 -8.30 -5.36 -13.04
N SER A 313 -9.58 -5.21 -13.38
CA SER A 313 -10.18 -5.86 -14.55
C SER A 313 -9.93 -5.07 -15.83
N ASP A 314 -9.60 -5.79 -16.89
CA ASP A 314 -9.50 -5.21 -18.25
C ASP A 314 -10.86 -4.87 -18.84
N THR A 315 -11.96 -5.43 -18.28
CA THR A 315 -13.35 -5.12 -18.68
C THR A 315 -13.89 -3.86 -18.02
N ALA A 316 -13.09 -3.20 -17.14
CA ALA A 316 -13.51 -2.02 -16.42
C ALA A 316 -13.79 -0.84 -17.37
N GLN A 317 -15.01 -0.32 -17.30
CA GLN A 317 -15.47 0.82 -18.10
C GLN A 317 -15.59 2.09 -17.24
N THR A 318 -15.45 3.25 -17.87
CA THR A 318 -15.70 4.52 -17.20
C THR A 318 -17.21 4.81 -17.18
N TYR A 319 -17.74 5.11 -15.99
CA TYR A 319 -19.15 5.43 -15.81
C TYR A 319 -19.46 6.83 -16.33
N THR A 320 -20.37 6.92 -17.27
CA THR A 320 -20.86 8.19 -17.85
C THR A 320 -22.38 8.35 -17.73
N ALA A 321 -23.11 7.25 -17.69
CA ALA A 321 -24.58 7.21 -17.60
C ALA A 321 -25.05 5.95 -16.87
N ALA A 322 -26.35 5.88 -16.54
CA ALA A 322 -26.96 4.71 -15.94
C ALA A 322 -26.68 3.44 -16.75
N VAL A 323 -26.34 2.35 -16.07
CA VAL A 323 -25.96 1.06 -16.65
C VAL A 323 -27.11 0.08 -16.45
N THR A 324 -27.63 -0.49 -17.52
CA THR A 324 -28.68 -1.51 -17.45
C THR A 324 -28.06 -2.87 -17.16
N LEU A 325 -28.52 -3.55 -16.12
CA LEU A 325 -28.14 -4.91 -15.77
C LEU A 325 -29.20 -5.91 -16.23
N THR A 326 -28.76 -7.10 -16.57
CA THR A 326 -29.63 -8.28 -16.76
C THR A 326 -29.69 -9.10 -15.46
N SER A 327 -30.78 -9.88 -15.27
CA SER A 327 -30.93 -10.72 -14.10
C SER A 327 -29.73 -11.62 -13.89
N GLY A 328 -29.24 -11.68 -12.64
CA GLY A 328 -28.05 -12.43 -12.25
C GLY A 328 -26.71 -11.70 -12.47
N GLN A 329 -26.71 -10.46 -12.95
CA GLN A 329 -25.47 -9.66 -13.04
C GLN A 329 -25.18 -8.86 -11.79
N THR A 330 -23.91 -8.79 -11.45
CA THR A 330 -23.38 -7.96 -10.36
C THR A 330 -22.60 -6.78 -10.95
N MET A 331 -23.04 -5.56 -10.68
CA MET A 331 -22.26 -4.37 -10.96
C MET A 331 -21.32 -4.06 -9.79
N ARG A 332 -20.03 -3.96 -10.07
CA ARG A 332 -19.04 -3.48 -9.11
C ARG A 332 -18.49 -2.15 -9.59
N ALA A 333 -18.30 -1.20 -8.67
CA ALA A 333 -17.84 0.14 -9.02
C ALA A 333 -16.85 0.70 -8.00
N ILE A 334 -15.91 1.51 -8.51
CA ILE A 334 -14.91 2.23 -7.72
C ILE A 334 -14.83 3.69 -8.16
N GLY A 335 -14.54 4.60 -7.23
CA GLY A 335 -14.21 5.98 -7.53
C GLY A 335 -12.70 6.19 -7.67
N THR A 336 -12.28 7.02 -8.60
CA THR A 336 -10.88 7.42 -8.77
C THR A 336 -10.76 8.94 -8.81
N LYS A 337 -9.79 9.51 -8.09
CA LYS A 337 -9.49 10.94 -8.09
C LYS A 337 -8.01 11.16 -7.84
N ASP A 338 -7.35 11.94 -8.68
CA ASP A 338 -5.93 12.31 -8.56
C ASP A 338 -5.00 11.09 -8.35
N GLY A 339 -5.30 9.98 -9.03
CA GLY A 339 -4.58 8.71 -8.91
C GLY A 339 -4.88 7.93 -7.61
N CYS A 340 -5.85 8.39 -6.81
CA CYS A 340 -6.37 7.68 -5.66
C CYS A 340 -7.58 6.84 -6.08
N VAL A 341 -7.62 5.60 -5.62
CA VAL A 341 -8.73 4.67 -5.85
C VAL A 341 -9.47 4.47 -4.54
N GLY A 342 -10.79 4.66 -4.57
CA GLY A 342 -11.66 4.51 -3.41
C GLY A 342 -12.01 3.07 -3.09
N ILE A 343 -12.87 2.91 -2.07
CA ILE A 343 -13.48 1.64 -1.73
C ILE A 343 -14.39 1.20 -2.87
N GLU A 344 -14.46 -0.10 -3.08
CA GLU A 344 -15.37 -0.73 -4.00
C GLU A 344 -16.79 -0.79 -3.42
N ALA A 345 -17.78 -0.61 -4.27
CA ALA A 345 -19.17 -0.94 -3.98
C ALA A 345 -19.67 -1.97 -4.97
N SER A 346 -20.51 -2.87 -4.51
CA SER A 346 -21.20 -3.87 -5.35
C SER A 346 -22.71 -3.71 -5.27
N LYS A 347 -23.39 -4.05 -6.36
CA LYS A 347 -24.83 -4.07 -6.46
C LYS A 347 -25.25 -5.22 -7.35
N ASP A 348 -25.99 -6.15 -6.78
CA ASP A 348 -26.54 -7.30 -7.47
C ASP A 348 -27.92 -6.94 -8.04
N TYR A 349 -28.22 -7.48 -9.22
CA TYR A 349 -29.53 -7.46 -9.82
C TYR A 349 -30.06 -8.90 -9.92
N GLU A 350 -31.00 -9.22 -9.03
CA GLU A 350 -31.69 -10.51 -8.99
C GLU A 350 -32.80 -10.61 -10.06
#